data_065fcf9ac69f9ffe09827dea4d423d2f
#
_entry.id   065fcf9ac69f9ffe09827dea4d423d2f
#
_cell.length_a   1.000
_cell.length_b   1.000
_cell.length_c   1.000
_cell.angle_alpha   90.00
_cell.angle_beta   90.00
_cell.angle_gamma   90.00
#
_symmetry.space_group_name_H-M   'P 1'
#
loop_
_entity.id
_entity.type
_entity.pdbx_description
1 polymer ?
#
loop_
_entity_poly.entity_id
_entity_poly.type
_entity_poly.pdbx_seq_one_letter_code
_entity_poly.pdbx_strand_id
1 'polypeptide(L)'
;MNKVFPLWVKTPRSIRALMPDVLWQMPTKDKVLYLTFDDGPVPEATSFVLAQLEKYNAKATFFCIGDNVRKHPDIFQQVVNAGHTVANHTMHHISGWELSEEAYLEEVKLCQEILSQSLAAMANGGTKKSTKLFRPPYGKLKPSQYRKLKNSYQIVLWDVLSYDFDLNLSGEIVADSVIQNVEQGSIVVLHDSVKAFPRLQVALPKILQYYAERGWKFASIV
;
A
#
# COMPACT_ATOMS: atom_id res chain seq x y z
N MET A 1 -21.96 -23.55 0.30
CA MET A 1 -21.46 -22.64 1.35
C MET A 1 -21.53 -21.23 0.80
N ASN A 2 -22.38 -20.37 1.39
CA ASN A 2 -22.45 -18.97 0.98
C ASN A 2 -21.10 -18.29 1.32
N LYS A 3 -20.37 -17.83 0.31
CA LYS A 3 -19.14 -17.01 0.51
C LYS A 3 -19.59 -15.69 1.16
N VAL A 4 -19.29 -15.50 2.43
CA VAL A 4 -19.52 -14.22 3.10
C VAL A 4 -18.37 -13.30 2.72
N PHE A 5 -18.62 -12.39 1.77
CA PHE A 5 -17.65 -11.35 1.44
C PHE A 5 -17.76 -10.19 2.46
N PRO A 6 -16.65 -9.54 2.80
CA PRO A 6 -16.67 -8.32 3.60
C PRO A 6 -17.55 -7.25 2.93
N LEU A 7 -18.31 -6.52 3.72
CA LEU A 7 -19.32 -5.55 3.22
C LEU A 7 -18.75 -4.41 2.35
N TRP A 8 -17.45 -4.09 2.46
CA TRP A 8 -16.85 -2.90 1.86
C TRP A 8 -15.55 -3.18 1.11
N VAL A 9 -15.52 -4.23 0.28
CA VAL A 9 -14.35 -4.53 -0.56
C VAL A 9 -14.06 -3.36 -1.51
N LYS A 10 -15.08 -2.83 -2.17
CA LYS A 10 -14.97 -1.67 -3.06
C LYS A 10 -15.44 -0.40 -2.38
N THR A 11 -14.61 0.64 -2.41
CA THR A 11 -14.95 1.95 -1.84
C THR A 11 -16.04 2.63 -2.67
N PRO A 12 -17.21 2.94 -2.09
CA PRO A 12 -18.31 3.59 -2.80
C PRO A 12 -17.90 4.95 -3.37
N ARG A 13 -18.41 5.27 -4.57
CA ARG A 13 -18.17 6.56 -5.23
C ARG A 13 -18.61 7.76 -4.38
N SER A 14 -19.67 7.61 -3.59
CA SER A 14 -20.15 8.66 -2.68
C SER A 14 -19.11 9.01 -1.61
N ILE A 15 -18.41 8.02 -1.06
CA ILE A 15 -17.32 8.26 -0.09
C ILE A 15 -16.15 8.97 -0.76
N ARG A 16 -15.76 8.55 -1.97
CA ARG A 16 -14.68 9.20 -2.72
C ARG A 16 -14.99 10.66 -3.03
N ALA A 17 -16.24 10.97 -3.33
CA ALA A 17 -16.68 12.34 -3.63
C ALA A 17 -16.59 13.30 -2.42
N LEU A 18 -16.60 12.78 -1.18
CA LEU A 18 -16.40 13.59 0.03
C LEU A 18 -14.96 14.07 0.23
N MET A 19 -13.99 13.42 -0.40
CA MET A 19 -12.56 13.74 -0.29
C MET A 19 -11.91 13.72 -1.68
N PRO A 20 -12.20 14.71 -2.53
CA PRO A 20 -11.75 14.71 -3.93
C PRO A 20 -10.24 14.89 -4.10
N ASP A 21 -9.56 15.45 -3.10
CA ASP A 21 -8.10 15.64 -3.11
C ASP A 21 -7.34 14.34 -2.74
N VAL A 22 -8.06 13.28 -2.34
CA VAL A 22 -7.47 11.97 -2.03
C VAL A 22 -7.42 11.12 -3.29
N LEU A 23 -6.29 10.45 -3.49
CA LEU A 23 -6.13 9.51 -4.58
C LEU A 23 -6.73 8.15 -4.18
N TRP A 24 -7.88 7.83 -4.79
CA TRP A 24 -8.60 6.57 -4.57
C TRP A 24 -8.37 5.55 -5.69
N GLN A 25 -8.13 6.05 -6.89
CA GLN A 25 -7.98 5.30 -8.13
C GLN A 25 -7.16 6.13 -9.10
N MET A 26 -6.32 5.50 -9.90
CA MET A 26 -5.52 6.21 -10.91
C MET A 26 -6.37 6.54 -12.14
N PRO A 27 -6.27 7.76 -12.68
CA PRO A 27 -7.05 8.19 -13.83
C PRO A 27 -6.50 7.57 -15.12
N THR A 28 -6.89 6.34 -15.42
CA THR A 28 -6.51 5.64 -16.65
C THR A 28 -7.68 4.85 -17.24
N LYS A 29 -7.68 4.68 -18.56
CA LYS A 29 -8.57 3.76 -19.29
C LYS A 29 -7.86 2.47 -19.71
N ASP A 30 -6.56 2.38 -19.46
CA ASP A 30 -5.78 1.20 -19.78
C ASP A 30 -6.01 0.10 -18.73
N LYS A 31 -5.77 -1.15 -19.12
CA LYS A 31 -5.77 -2.30 -18.21
C LYS A 31 -4.54 -2.26 -17.32
N VAL A 32 -4.54 -1.33 -16.34
CA VAL A 32 -3.47 -1.16 -15.36
C VAL A 32 -4.05 -1.31 -13.97
N LEU A 33 -3.38 -2.11 -13.15
CA LEU A 33 -3.69 -2.36 -11.75
C LEU A 33 -2.55 -1.83 -10.89
N TYR A 34 -2.90 -1.09 -9.85
CA TYR A 34 -1.96 -0.52 -8.89
C TYR A 34 -2.03 -1.30 -7.59
N LEU A 35 -1.15 -2.33 -7.47
CA LEU A 35 -1.01 -3.07 -6.23
C LEU A 35 -0.25 -2.23 -5.22
N THR A 36 -0.78 -2.15 -4.01
CA THR A 36 -0.13 -1.46 -2.89
C THR A 36 -0.03 -2.38 -1.68
N PHE A 37 1.08 -2.30 -0.97
CA PHE A 37 1.37 -3.09 0.22
C PHE A 37 1.61 -2.17 1.39
N ASP A 38 0.90 -2.41 2.49
CA ASP A 38 1.01 -1.64 3.72
C ASP A 38 1.71 -2.46 4.81
N ASP A 39 2.26 -1.81 5.82
CA ASP A 39 2.88 -2.32 7.03
C ASP A 39 4.35 -2.77 6.91
N GLY A 40 4.84 -3.14 5.75
CA GLY A 40 6.23 -3.55 5.55
C GLY A 40 7.28 -2.42 5.79
N PRO A 41 8.57 -2.71 5.56
CA PRO A 41 9.11 -4.02 5.20
C PRO A 41 9.24 -4.94 6.41
N VAL A 42 8.91 -6.21 6.25
CA VAL A 42 9.19 -7.25 7.25
C VAL A 42 9.77 -8.50 6.59
N PRO A 43 10.61 -9.28 7.30
CA PRO A 43 11.11 -10.56 6.81
C PRO A 43 9.97 -11.44 6.30
N GLU A 44 10.25 -12.43 5.48
CA GLU A 44 9.32 -13.39 4.90
C GLU A 44 8.22 -12.75 4.03
N ALA A 45 7.34 -11.92 4.59
CA ALA A 45 6.20 -11.37 3.87
C ALA A 45 6.63 -10.45 2.72
N THR A 46 7.48 -9.44 2.98
CA THR A 46 7.96 -8.52 1.95
C THR A 46 8.82 -9.26 0.92
N SER A 47 9.72 -10.15 1.35
CA SER A 47 10.54 -10.95 0.43
C SER A 47 9.70 -11.85 -0.47
N PHE A 48 8.65 -12.47 0.08
CA PHE A 48 7.69 -13.24 -0.72
C PHE A 48 6.98 -12.37 -1.77
N VAL A 49 6.51 -11.18 -1.37
CA VAL A 49 5.85 -10.23 -2.28
C VAL A 49 6.78 -9.86 -3.44
N LEU A 50 8.03 -9.51 -3.14
CA LEU A 50 9.03 -9.17 -4.17
C LEU A 50 9.22 -10.30 -5.17
N ALA A 51 9.38 -11.54 -4.68
CA ALA A 51 9.52 -12.72 -5.53
C ALA A 51 8.29 -12.98 -6.42
N GLN A 52 7.07 -12.71 -5.93
CA GLN A 52 5.87 -12.84 -6.76
C GLN A 52 5.78 -11.73 -7.81
N LEU A 53 6.05 -10.48 -7.45
CA LEU A 53 6.01 -9.34 -8.37
C LEU A 53 7.03 -9.50 -9.52
N GLU A 54 8.23 -10.01 -9.22
CA GLU A 54 9.28 -10.24 -10.20
C GLU A 54 8.84 -11.21 -11.30
N LYS A 55 8.14 -12.30 -10.97
CA LYS A 55 7.63 -13.29 -11.93
C LYS A 55 6.76 -12.69 -13.04
N TYR A 56 6.09 -11.58 -12.74
CA TYR A 56 5.17 -10.91 -13.67
C TYR A 56 5.69 -9.56 -14.17
N ASN A 57 6.97 -9.25 -13.91
CA ASN A 57 7.56 -7.93 -14.17
C ASN A 57 6.67 -6.79 -13.63
N ALA A 58 6.02 -7.03 -12.49
CA ALA A 58 5.07 -6.14 -11.87
C ALA A 58 5.79 -5.09 -11.04
N LYS A 59 5.27 -3.84 -11.06
CA LYS A 59 5.70 -2.79 -10.13
C LYS A 59 4.56 -2.48 -9.18
N ALA A 60 4.92 -2.15 -7.94
CA ALA A 60 3.98 -1.89 -6.85
C ALA A 60 4.43 -0.70 -6.00
N THR A 61 3.54 -0.23 -5.12
CA THR A 61 3.86 0.81 -4.13
C THR A 61 3.79 0.21 -2.73
N PHE A 62 4.83 0.43 -1.94
CA PHE A 62 4.92 -0.01 -0.55
C PHE A 62 4.78 1.18 0.38
N PHE A 63 3.71 1.21 1.18
CA PHE A 63 3.50 2.17 2.25
C PHE A 63 4.16 1.63 3.51
N CYS A 64 5.37 2.11 3.77
CA CYS A 64 6.27 1.54 4.77
C CYS A 64 6.05 2.19 6.14
N ILE A 65 6.02 1.36 7.19
CA ILE A 65 6.14 1.82 8.57
C ILE A 65 7.61 2.20 8.82
N GLY A 66 7.86 3.42 9.28
CA GLY A 66 9.23 3.92 9.48
C GLY A 66 10.07 3.06 10.43
N ASP A 67 9.47 2.55 11.50
CA ASP A 67 10.14 1.65 12.44
C ASP A 67 10.56 0.32 11.79
N ASN A 68 9.77 -0.19 10.85
CA ASN A 68 10.14 -1.39 10.09
C ASN A 68 11.27 -1.12 9.08
N VAL A 69 11.28 0.06 8.46
CA VAL A 69 12.41 0.47 7.60
C VAL A 69 13.71 0.53 8.40
N ARG A 70 13.65 1.07 9.62
CA ARG A 70 14.80 1.14 10.53
C ARG A 70 15.29 -0.23 10.97
N LYS A 71 14.36 -1.16 11.25
CA LYS A 71 14.66 -2.53 11.70
C LYS A 71 15.15 -3.46 10.58
N HIS A 72 14.67 -3.24 9.35
CA HIS A 72 14.93 -4.12 8.20
C HIS A 72 15.44 -3.32 6.98
N PRO A 73 16.58 -2.60 7.12
CA PRO A 73 17.10 -1.74 6.06
C PRO A 73 17.51 -2.51 4.81
N ASP A 74 17.94 -3.76 4.96
CA ASP A 74 18.28 -4.67 3.87
C ASP A 74 17.07 -5.06 3.02
N ILE A 75 15.93 -5.32 3.64
CA ILE A 75 14.68 -5.63 2.93
C ILE A 75 14.13 -4.37 2.25
N PHE A 76 14.18 -3.23 2.93
CA PHE A 76 13.84 -1.94 2.32
C PHE A 76 14.68 -1.68 1.07
N GLN A 77 15.99 -1.97 1.14
CA GLN A 77 16.89 -1.85 -0.01
C GLN A 77 16.48 -2.76 -1.18
N GLN A 78 16.04 -4.00 -0.90
CA GLN A 78 15.53 -4.91 -1.94
C GLN A 78 14.29 -4.34 -2.63
N VAL A 79 13.32 -3.78 -1.87
CA VAL A 79 12.12 -3.13 -2.42
C VAL A 79 12.51 -2.02 -3.40
N VAL A 80 13.44 -1.14 -2.98
CA VAL A 80 13.89 0.00 -3.79
C VAL A 80 14.67 -0.45 -5.02
N ASN A 81 15.57 -1.43 -4.87
CA ASN A 81 16.40 -1.94 -5.99
C ASN A 81 15.57 -2.70 -7.02
N ALA A 82 14.48 -3.35 -6.61
CA ALA A 82 13.51 -3.96 -7.51
C ALA A 82 12.66 -2.92 -8.29
N GLY A 83 12.87 -1.62 -8.05
CA GLY A 83 12.23 -0.52 -8.77
C GLY A 83 10.78 -0.29 -8.36
N HIS A 84 10.41 -0.65 -7.13
CA HIS A 84 9.12 -0.31 -6.56
C HIS A 84 9.13 1.10 -5.96
N THR A 85 7.94 1.70 -5.84
CA THR A 85 7.77 2.96 -5.14
C THR A 85 7.65 2.70 -3.64
N VAL A 86 8.35 3.49 -2.82
CA VAL A 86 8.20 3.48 -1.36
C VAL A 86 7.54 4.76 -0.89
N ALA A 87 6.64 4.65 0.08
CA ALA A 87 5.76 5.71 0.54
C ALA A 87 5.58 5.64 2.07
N ASN A 88 5.03 6.69 2.65
CA ASN A 88 4.93 6.90 4.08
C ASN A 88 3.66 6.26 4.68
N HIS A 89 3.82 5.43 5.73
CA HIS A 89 2.72 4.83 6.50
C HIS A 89 2.84 5.11 8.01
N THR A 90 3.33 6.30 8.40
CA THR A 90 3.68 6.74 9.76
C THR A 90 4.88 5.99 10.36
N MET A 91 5.40 6.51 11.47
CA MET A 91 6.57 5.90 12.13
C MET A 91 6.22 4.60 12.84
N HIS A 92 5.07 4.54 13.56
CA HIS A 92 4.72 3.41 14.43
C HIS A 92 3.33 2.82 14.15
N HIS A 93 2.70 3.13 12.99
CA HIS A 93 1.39 2.61 12.60
C HIS A 93 0.25 2.97 13.58
N ILE A 94 0.27 4.18 14.12
CA ILE A 94 -0.76 4.64 15.07
C ILE A 94 -1.92 5.29 14.30
N SER A 95 -3.15 4.99 14.70
CA SER A 95 -4.34 5.60 14.13
C SER A 95 -4.38 7.12 14.35
N GLY A 96 -4.69 7.89 13.33
CA GLY A 96 -4.85 9.35 13.46
C GLY A 96 -5.91 9.75 14.50
N TRP A 97 -6.89 8.89 14.76
CA TRP A 97 -7.92 9.15 15.75
C TRP A 97 -7.42 9.06 17.21
N GLU A 98 -6.29 8.38 17.44
CA GLU A 98 -5.72 8.16 18.77
C GLU A 98 -4.78 9.27 19.24
N LEU A 99 -4.25 10.06 18.30
CA LEU A 99 -3.26 11.11 18.59
C LEU A 99 -3.83 12.53 18.44
N SER A 100 -3.19 13.50 19.09
CA SER A 100 -3.39 14.91 18.78
C SER A 100 -2.93 15.23 17.35
N GLU A 101 -3.25 16.40 16.82
CA GLU A 101 -2.78 16.83 15.49
C GLU A 101 -1.25 16.84 15.44
N GLU A 102 -0.62 17.50 16.44
CA GLU A 102 0.83 17.67 16.49
C GLU A 102 1.57 16.34 16.59
N ALA A 103 1.10 15.45 17.48
CA ALA A 103 1.72 14.13 17.64
C ALA A 103 1.60 13.27 16.38
N TYR A 104 0.46 13.35 15.67
CA TYR A 104 0.28 12.60 14.43
C TYR A 104 1.13 13.16 13.28
N LEU A 105 1.25 14.48 13.17
CA LEU A 105 2.13 15.09 12.18
C LEU A 105 3.60 14.74 12.42
N GLU A 106 4.01 14.62 13.68
CA GLU A 106 5.37 14.17 14.02
C GLU A 106 5.59 12.70 13.63
N GLU A 107 4.62 11.80 13.82
CA GLU A 107 4.66 10.42 13.34
C GLU A 107 4.89 10.33 11.81
N VAL A 108 4.19 11.17 11.04
CA VAL A 108 4.35 11.23 9.59
C VAL A 108 5.72 11.79 9.21
N LYS A 109 6.18 12.84 9.89
CA LYS A 109 7.46 13.50 9.64
C LYS A 109 8.64 12.56 9.94
N LEU A 110 8.65 11.88 11.09
CA LEU A 110 9.69 10.94 11.47
C LEU A 110 9.81 9.80 10.45
N CYS A 111 8.69 9.23 10.00
CA CYS A 111 8.70 8.23 8.94
C CYS A 111 9.32 8.78 7.66
N GLN A 112 8.93 9.99 7.25
CA GLN A 112 9.45 10.63 6.02
C GLN A 112 10.96 10.86 6.09
N GLU A 113 11.47 11.22 7.26
CA GLU A 113 12.91 11.40 7.50
C GLU A 113 13.67 10.08 7.35
N ILE A 114 13.18 8.99 7.97
CA ILE A 114 13.78 7.65 7.84
C ILE A 114 13.78 7.19 6.37
N LEU A 115 12.67 7.31 5.66
CA LEU A 115 12.60 6.98 4.24
C LEU A 115 13.62 7.78 3.42
N SER A 116 13.73 9.09 3.66
CA SER A 116 14.64 9.96 2.92
C SER A 116 16.11 9.63 3.21
N GLN A 117 16.45 9.38 4.47
CA GLN A 117 17.81 8.98 4.89
C GLN A 117 18.20 7.63 4.28
N SER A 118 17.31 6.64 4.34
CA SER A 118 17.55 5.31 3.78
C SER A 118 17.77 5.37 2.26
N LEU A 119 16.96 6.15 1.55
CA LEU A 119 17.11 6.33 0.09
C LEU A 119 18.40 7.07 -0.26
N ALA A 120 18.78 8.09 0.53
CA ALA A 120 20.03 8.83 0.33
C ALA A 120 21.25 7.95 0.53
N ALA A 121 21.24 7.08 1.54
CA ALA A 121 22.33 6.11 1.79
C ALA A 121 22.52 5.11 0.64
N MET A 122 21.47 4.83 -0.14
CA MET A 122 21.51 3.92 -1.29
C MET A 122 21.93 4.61 -2.59
N ALA A 123 21.92 5.94 -2.63
CA ALA A 123 22.20 6.71 -3.83
C ALA A 123 23.71 6.91 -4.00
N ASN A 124 24.41 5.97 -4.64
CA ASN A 124 25.83 6.10 -5.03
C ASN A 124 26.05 7.33 -5.95
N GLY A 125 25.91 8.56 -5.40
CA GLY A 125 26.05 9.83 -6.12
C GLY A 125 24.84 10.30 -6.93
N GLY A 126 23.75 9.55 -6.98
CA GLY A 126 22.47 9.94 -7.58
C GLY A 126 21.40 10.24 -6.52
N THR A 127 20.47 11.14 -6.80
CA THR A 127 19.37 11.46 -5.86
C THR A 127 18.19 10.54 -6.08
N LYS A 128 18.06 9.45 -5.30
CA LYS A 128 16.75 8.78 -5.15
C LYS A 128 15.92 9.63 -4.19
N LYS A 129 14.92 10.34 -4.71
CA LYS A 129 14.00 11.13 -3.87
C LYS A 129 12.90 10.24 -3.32
N SER A 130 12.58 10.40 -2.02
CA SER A 130 11.38 9.81 -1.46
C SER A 130 10.14 10.46 -2.07
N THR A 131 9.10 9.68 -2.29
CA THR A 131 7.82 10.21 -2.75
C THR A 131 7.15 11.04 -1.64
N LYS A 132 6.22 11.88 -2.02
CA LYS A 132 5.32 12.57 -1.09
C LYS A 132 3.96 11.86 -1.04
N LEU A 133 3.95 10.54 -1.26
CA LEU A 133 2.78 9.71 -1.07
C LEU A 133 2.65 9.34 0.41
N PHE A 134 1.43 9.43 0.93
CA PHE A 134 1.12 9.10 2.30
C PHE A 134 -0.18 8.30 2.38
N ARG A 135 -0.20 7.22 3.14
CA ARG A 135 -1.42 6.51 3.49
C ARG A 135 -1.55 6.48 5.01
N PRO A 136 -2.67 6.98 5.57
CA PRO A 136 -2.90 6.90 7.01
C PRO A 136 -3.21 5.47 7.43
N PRO A 137 -2.64 4.97 8.54
CA PRO A 137 -3.02 3.70 9.15
C PRO A 137 -4.55 3.59 9.31
N TYR A 138 -5.10 2.43 8.94
CA TYR A 138 -6.55 2.14 8.99
C TYR A 138 -7.41 3.07 8.11
N GLY A 139 -6.82 3.92 7.27
CA GLY A 139 -7.53 4.97 6.53
C GLY A 139 -8.08 6.11 7.41
N LYS A 140 -7.59 6.24 8.66
CA LYS A 140 -8.17 7.11 9.67
C LYS A 140 -7.38 8.39 9.87
N LEU A 141 -8.02 9.53 9.61
CA LEU A 141 -7.51 10.88 9.86
C LEU A 141 -8.57 11.74 10.55
N LYS A 142 -8.15 12.60 11.47
CA LYS A 142 -8.98 13.71 11.93
C LYS A 142 -9.03 14.81 10.85
N PRO A 143 -10.12 15.58 10.74
CA PRO A 143 -10.21 16.66 9.74
C PRO A 143 -9.08 17.68 9.83
N SER A 144 -8.57 17.96 11.03
CA SER A 144 -7.44 18.88 11.23
C SER A 144 -6.13 18.32 10.66
N GLN A 145 -5.83 17.03 10.92
CA GLN A 145 -4.67 16.32 10.40
C GLN A 145 -4.73 16.25 8.85
N TYR A 146 -5.90 15.92 8.28
CA TYR A 146 -6.11 15.89 6.83
C TYR A 146 -5.79 17.24 6.19
N ARG A 147 -6.33 18.36 6.73
CA ARG A 147 -6.10 19.71 6.18
C ARG A 147 -4.62 20.10 6.16
N LYS A 148 -3.83 19.65 7.14
CA LYS A 148 -2.38 19.91 7.18
C LYS A 148 -1.62 19.03 6.20
N LEU A 149 -1.90 17.72 6.22
CA LEU A 149 -1.15 16.74 5.43
C LEU A 149 -1.35 16.89 3.93
N LYS A 150 -2.56 17.20 3.46
CA LYS A 150 -2.85 17.35 2.02
C LYS A 150 -2.04 18.47 1.32
N ASN A 151 -1.49 19.42 2.08
CA ASN A 151 -0.64 20.49 1.53
C ASN A 151 0.79 20.03 1.24
N SER A 152 1.23 18.92 1.84
CA SER A 152 2.60 18.42 1.76
C SER A 152 2.71 17.01 1.18
N TYR A 153 1.59 16.28 1.17
CA TYR A 153 1.50 14.90 0.72
C TYR A 153 0.31 14.70 -0.21
N GLN A 154 0.48 13.83 -1.22
CA GLN A 154 -0.64 13.20 -1.87
C GLN A 154 -1.14 12.06 -0.97
N ILE A 155 -2.32 12.26 -0.37
CA ILE A 155 -2.96 11.21 0.42
C ILE A 155 -3.52 10.16 -0.53
N VAL A 156 -3.15 8.90 -0.31
CA VAL A 156 -3.56 7.76 -1.13
C VAL A 156 -4.39 6.82 -0.26
N LEU A 157 -5.64 6.63 -0.62
CA LEU A 157 -6.45 5.56 -0.07
C LEU A 157 -6.61 4.45 -1.11
N TRP A 158 -7.78 3.83 -1.23
CA TRP A 158 -7.96 2.67 -2.10
C TRP A 158 -9.33 2.62 -2.75
N ASP A 159 -9.36 1.99 -3.89
CA ASP A 159 -10.57 1.56 -4.55
C ASP A 159 -11.03 0.19 -4.04
N VAL A 160 -10.08 -0.72 -3.84
CA VAL A 160 -10.34 -2.10 -3.42
C VAL A 160 -9.50 -2.44 -2.18
N LEU A 161 -10.16 -2.84 -1.10
CA LEU A 161 -9.55 -3.37 0.12
C LEU A 161 -9.64 -4.90 0.10
N SER A 162 -8.50 -5.58 0.18
CA SER A 162 -8.42 -7.04 0.08
C SER A 162 -8.97 -7.78 1.29
N TYR A 163 -8.91 -7.17 2.47
CA TYR A 163 -9.17 -7.80 3.78
C TYR A 163 -8.24 -8.98 4.10
N ASP A 164 -7.04 -9.03 3.55
CA ASP A 164 -6.05 -10.06 3.81
C ASP A 164 -5.56 -10.11 5.28
N PHE A 165 -5.82 -9.05 6.05
CA PHE A 165 -5.58 -8.97 7.49
C PHE A 165 -6.67 -9.64 8.35
N ASP A 166 -7.83 -9.99 7.77
CA ASP A 166 -8.95 -10.63 8.52
C ASP A 166 -8.70 -12.13 8.66
N LEU A 167 -8.53 -12.57 9.91
CA LEU A 167 -8.24 -13.96 10.25
C LEU A 167 -9.39 -14.94 9.93
N ASN A 168 -10.60 -14.43 9.73
CA ASN A 168 -11.78 -15.24 9.41
C ASN A 168 -11.89 -15.54 7.90
N LEU A 169 -11.07 -14.92 7.05
CA LEU A 169 -11.08 -15.14 5.63
C LEU A 169 -9.98 -16.13 5.20
N SER A 170 -10.28 -16.95 4.19
CA SER A 170 -9.24 -17.71 3.50
C SER A 170 -8.57 -16.87 2.41
N GLY A 171 -7.34 -17.24 2.03
CA GLY A 171 -6.64 -16.55 0.94
C GLY A 171 -7.38 -16.64 -0.41
N GLU A 172 -8.17 -17.70 -0.64
CA GLU A 172 -9.04 -17.84 -1.80
C GLU A 172 -10.14 -16.78 -1.82
N ILE A 173 -10.81 -16.55 -0.67
CA ILE A 173 -11.85 -15.52 -0.56
C ILE A 173 -11.25 -14.14 -0.78
N VAL A 174 -10.06 -13.88 -0.23
CA VAL A 174 -9.32 -12.63 -0.43
C VAL A 174 -9.03 -12.42 -1.92
N ALA A 175 -8.50 -13.43 -2.61
CA ALA A 175 -8.21 -13.34 -4.04
C ALA A 175 -9.48 -13.09 -4.87
N ASP A 176 -10.52 -13.89 -4.64
CA ASP A 176 -11.82 -13.77 -5.34
C ASP A 176 -12.43 -12.38 -5.13
N SER A 177 -12.35 -11.85 -3.89
CA SER A 177 -12.86 -10.52 -3.55
C SER A 177 -12.17 -9.41 -4.34
N VAL A 178 -10.84 -9.47 -4.46
CA VAL A 178 -10.07 -8.52 -5.26
C VAL A 178 -10.42 -8.65 -6.74
N ILE A 179 -10.40 -9.89 -7.27
CA ILE A 179 -10.63 -10.18 -8.70
C ILE A 179 -12.01 -9.68 -9.16
N GLN A 180 -13.03 -9.79 -8.33
CA GLN A 180 -14.39 -9.39 -8.69
C GLN A 180 -14.64 -7.88 -8.62
N ASN A 181 -13.77 -7.11 -7.95
CA ASN A 181 -14.01 -5.70 -7.67
C ASN A 181 -13.04 -4.73 -8.39
N VAL A 182 -11.96 -5.22 -8.98
CA VAL A 182 -10.99 -4.40 -9.68
C VAL A 182 -11.52 -3.91 -11.03
N GLU A 183 -11.27 -2.64 -11.31
CA GLU A 183 -11.46 -1.99 -12.62
C GLU A 183 -10.18 -1.25 -13.04
N GLN A 184 -10.14 -0.68 -14.26
CA GLN A 184 -8.95 0.04 -14.75
C GLN A 184 -8.55 1.15 -13.78
N GLY A 185 -7.27 1.18 -13.44
CA GLY A 185 -6.73 2.17 -12.50
C GLY A 185 -7.00 1.88 -11.03
N SER A 186 -7.65 0.76 -10.66
CA SER A 186 -7.89 0.42 -9.26
C SER A 186 -6.60 0.41 -8.46
N ILE A 187 -6.63 1.07 -7.29
CA ILE A 187 -5.62 0.96 -6.25
C ILE A 187 -6.12 -0.12 -5.28
N VAL A 188 -5.36 -1.21 -5.18
CA VAL A 188 -5.66 -2.35 -4.32
C VAL A 188 -4.75 -2.34 -3.12
N VAL A 189 -5.33 -2.48 -1.91
CA VAL A 189 -4.57 -2.63 -0.67
C VAL A 189 -4.44 -4.11 -0.31
N LEU A 190 -3.21 -4.52 -0.13
CA LEU A 190 -2.73 -5.75 0.48
C LEU A 190 -1.77 -5.37 1.61
N HIS A 191 -1.39 -6.31 2.47
CA HIS A 191 -0.49 -6.03 3.59
C HIS A 191 0.68 -7.02 3.59
N ASP A 192 1.89 -6.52 3.44
CA ASP A 192 3.12 -7.32 3.58
C ASP A 192 3.55 -7.39 5.05
N SER A 193 2.62 -7.84 5.90
CA SER A 193 2.77 -7.96 7.36
C SER A 193 2.65 -9.41 7.82
N VAL A 194 3.22 -9.73 8.98
CA VAL A 194 3.16 -11.07 9.58
C VAL A 194 1.71 -11.55 9.73
N LYS A 195 0.81 -10.65 10.12
CA LYS A 195 -0.61 -10.96 10.32
C LYS A 195 -1.31 -11.36 9.01
N ALA A 196 -1.06 -10.65 7.93
CA ALA A 196 -1.71 -10.88 6.63
C ALA A 196 -1.06 -12.04 5.84
N PHE A 197 0.19 -12.34 6.10
CA PHE A 197 1.03 -13.24 5.31
C PHE A 197 0.38 -14.59 4.97
N PRO A 198 -0.27 -15.33 5.89
CA PRO A 198 -0.90 -16.62 5.55
C PRO A 198 -1.98 -16.51 4.45
N ARG A 199 -2.68 -15.39 4.34
CA ARG A 199 -3.68 -15.19 3.27
C ARG A 199 -3.05 -14.61 2.02
N LEU A 200 -2.08 -13.70 2.21
CA LEU A 200 -1.34 -13.09 1.12
C LEU A 200 -0.59 -14.13 0.26
N GLN A 201 -0.01 -15.16 0.88
CA GLN A 201 0.66 -16.27 0.17
C GLN A 201 -0.23 -16.98 -0.84
N VAL A 202 -1.52 -17.05 -0.57
CA VAL A 202 -2.50 -17.68 -1.45
C VAL A 202 -3.11 -16.67 -2.42
N ALA A 203 -3.43 -15.47 -1.92
CA ALA A 203 -4.17 -14.47 -2.69
C ALA A 203 -3.31 -13.81 -3.77
N LEU A 204 -2.09 -13.36 -3.43
CA LEU A 204 -1.27 -12.58 -4.35
C LEU A 204 -0.91 -13.33 -5.65
N PRO A 205 -0.45 -14.59 -5.62
CA PRO A 205 -0.19 -15.32 -6.85
C PRO A 205 -1.41 -15.47 -7.76
N LYS A 206 -2.59 -15.71 -7.17
CA LYS A 206 -3.85 -15.84 -7.92
C LYS A 206 -4.27 -14.53 -8.57
N ILE A 207 -4.15 -13.41 -7.85
CA ILE A 207 -4.46 -12.07 -8.37
C ILE A 207 -3.53 -11.74 -9.54
N LEU A 208 -2.21 -11.92 -9.36
CA LEU A 208 -1.22 -11.63 -10.38
C LEU A 208 -1.45 -12.49 -11.64
N GLN A 209 -1.63 -13.81 -11.48
CA GLN A 209 -1.90 -14.70 -12.59
C GLN A 209 -3.16 -14.30 -13.35
N TYR A 210 -4.28 -14.11 -12.64
CA TYR A 210 -5.58 -13.78 -13.24
C TYR A 210 -5.52 -12.54 -14.13
N TYR A 211 -4.87 -11.47 -13.67
CA TYR A 211 -4.79 -10.22 -14.42
C TYR A 211 -3.73 -10.26 -15.51
N ALA A 212 -2.57 -10.90 -15.29
CA ALA A 212 -1.53 -11.07 -16.30
C ALA A 212 -2.04 -11.84 -17.53
N GLU A 213 -2.75 -12.97 -17.32
CA GLU A 213 -3.36 -13.77 -18.39
C GLU A 213 -4.40 -12.99 -19.23
N ARG A 214 -4.92 -11.88 -18.68
CA ARG A 214 -5.90 -11.00 -19.36
C ARG A 214 -5.28 -9.73 -19.92
N GLY A 215 -3.95 -9.68 -19.99
CA GLY A 215 -3.19 -8.57 -20.57
C GLY A 215 -3.18 -7.31 -19.71
N TRP A 216 -3.40 -7.43 -18.40
CA TRP A 216 -3.24 -6.29 -17.51
C TRP A 216 -1.78 -6.05 -17.17
N LYS A 217 -1.43 -4.80 -16.96
CA LYS A 217 -0.13 -4.36 -16.43
C LYS A 217 -0.25 -4.02 -14.96
N PHE A 218 0.86 -4.12 -14.25
CA PHE A 218 0.98 -3.76 -12.84
C PHE A 218 1.97 -2.60 -12.73
N ALA A 219 1.52 -1.48 -12.19
CA ALA A 219 2.33 -0.27 -12.06
C ALA A 219 2.36 0.24 -10.62
N SER A 220 3.43 0.96 -10.29
CA SER A 220 3.51 1.73 -9.04
C SER A 220 2.89 3.11 -9.20
N ILE A 221 2.41 3.68 -8.10
CA ILE A 221 1.99 5.09 -8.03
C ILE A 221 3.26 5.94 -7.98
N VAL A 222 3.35 6.94 -8.83
CA VAL A 222 4.49 7.87 -8.95
C VAL A 222 4.02 9.30 -8.88
#